data_b203f97e82d0047d542fc2864b64f4b7
#
_entry.id   b203f97e82d0047d542fc2864b64f4b7
#
_cell.length_a   1.000
_cell.length_b   1.000
_cell.length_c   1.000
_cell.angle_alpha   90.00
_cell.angle_beta   90.00
_cell.angle_gamma   90.00
#
_symmetry.space_group_name_H-M   'P 1'
#
loop_
_entity.id
_entity.type
_entity.pdbx_description
1 polymer ?
#
loop_
_entity_poly.entity_id
_entity_poly.type
_entity_poly.pdbx_seq_one_letter_code
_entity_poly.pdbx_strand_id
1 'polypeptide(L)'
;IAQWFMGIFLLVPALRWIVQGGASLKPSASGIASAGSDGFPLFVRTLALRLALVASVMAAASMGTEVLAAYQVINAAWNFTVNALDSIAIAGQTLVGAELGAQAYDRARNLTKETARAGFIAGIIIGVVFAMLGLVAGSLFSPNPTIQALVTTGMIVVGILMPLQGWMWALDGILIGAGDFRYLAFTCGVSALVHIAALVVLVFAIGPYLPDDLAQIGRAHV
;
A
#
# COMPACT_ATOMS: atom_id res chain seq x y z
N ILE A 1 19.78 -1.20 13.49
CA ILE A 1 19.85 -1.52 14.94
C ILE A 1 18.47 -1.88 15.48
N ALA A 2 17.44 -1.02 15.32
CA ALA A 2 16.09 -1.26 15.85
C ALA A 2 15.45 -2.57 15.34
N GLN A 3 15.59 -2.88 14.06
CA GLN A 3 15.06 -4.11 13.46
C GLN A 3 15.73 -5.39 14.04
N TRP A 4 17.03 -5.33 14.30
CA TRP A 4 17.75 -6.44 14.94
C TRP A 4 17.28 -6.66 16.37
N PHE A 5 17.10 -5.57 17.13
CA PHE A 5 16.57 -5.63 18.48
C PHE A 5 15.17 -6.26 18.52
N MET A 6 14.28 -5.79 17.64
CA MET A 6 12.92 -6.33 17.49
C MET A 6 12.95 -7.80 17.08
N GLY A 7 13.83 -8.18 16.12
CA GLY A 7 13.99 -9.57 15.68
C GLY A 7 14.43 -10.50 16.82
N ILE A 8 15.42 -10.08 17.61
CA ILE A 8 15.90 -10.88 18.77
C ILE A 8 14.82 -10.95 19.84
N PHE A 9 14.13 -9.84 20.14
CA PHE A 9 13.07 -9.79 21.13
C PHE A 9 11.90 -10.72 20.79
N LEU A 10 11.53 -10.85 19.50
CA LEU A 10 10.49 -11.75 19.04
C LEU A 10 10.98 -13.20 18.92
N LEU A 11 12.26 -13.41 18.62
CA LEU A 11 12.83 -14.74 18.47
C LEU A 11 12.80 -15.57 19.77
N VAL A 12 13.05 -14.91 20.91
CA VAL A 12 13.11 -15.60 22.21
C VAL A 12 11.77 -16.26 22.59
N PRO A 13 10.60 -15.56 22.57
CA PRO A 13 9.33 -16.21 22.85
C PRO A 13 8.95 -17.22 21.75
N ALA A 14 9.25 -16.94 20.47
CA ALA A 14 8.98 -17.88 19.38
C ALA A 14 9.71 -19.20 19.57
N LEU A 15 11.00 -19.16 19.88
CA LEU A 15 11.79 -20.37 20.19
C LEU A 15 11.26 -21.13 21.40
N ARG A 16 10.85 -20.44 22.46
CA ARG A 16 10.23 -21.08 23.63
C ARG A 16 8.96 -21.83 23.25
N TRP A 17 8.07 -21.23 22.45
CA TRP A 17 6.84 -21.88 22.02
C TRP A 17 7.08 -23.07 21.12
N ILE A 18 8.04 -22.98 20.19
CA ILE A 18 8.44 -24.07 19.31
C ILE A 18 8.96 -25.27 20.12
N VAL A 19 9.86 -25.01 21.09
CA VAL A 19 10.43 -26.06 21.94
C VAL A 19 9.37 -26.68 22.87
N GLN A 20 8.51 -25.87 23.47
CA GLN A 20 7.40 -26.34 24.31
C GLN A 20 6.36 -27.15 23.52
N GLY A 21 6.13 -26.82 22.27
CA GLY A 21 5.24 -27.53 21.35
C GLY A 21 5.85 -28.84 20.79
N GLY A 22 7.08 -29.17 21.15
CA GLY A 22 7.75 -30.41 20.68
C GLY A 22 8.12 -30.39 19.18
N ALA A 23 8.09 -29.21 18.54
CA ALA A 23 8.43 -29.08 17.14
C ALA A 23 9.95 -29.19 16.92
N SER A 24 10.33 -29.87 15.85
CA SER A 24 11.74 -30.02 15.48
C SER A 24 12.29 -28.73 14.88
N LEU A 25 13.40 -28.23 15.42
CA LEU A 25 14.15 -27.11 14.83
C LEU A 25 15.03 -27.52 13.64
N LYS A 26 15.06 -28.82 13.28
CA LYS A 26 15.83 -29.28 12.15
C LYS A 26 15.18 -28.81 10.83
N PRO A 27 15.90 -28.14 9.94
CA PRO A 27 15.39 -27.74 8.65
C PRO A 27 14.98 -28.99 7.85
N SER A 28 13.76 -29.01 7.34
CA SER A 28 13.26 -30.05 6.43
C SER A 28 13.19 -29.50 5.01
N ALA A 29 13.62 -30.28 4.02
CA ALA A 29 13.56 -29.88 2.63
C ALA A 29 12.11 -29.57 2.17
N SER A 30 11.14 -30.35 2.66
CA SER A 30 9.72 -30.12 2.38
C SER A 30 9.19 -28.82 2.99
N GLY A 31 9.60 -28.49 4.24
CA GLY A 31 9.22 -27.23 4.88
C GLY A 31 9.81 -26.00 4.19
N ILE A 32 11.07 -26.10 3.74
CA ILE A 32 11.72 -25.02 2.96
C ILE A 32 11.03 -24.85 1.60
N ALA A 33 10.71 -25.95 0.90
CA ALA A 33 10.02 -25.89 -0.39
C ALA A 33 8.60 -25.30 -0.25
N SER A 34 7.85 -25.66 0.81
CA SER A 34 6.53 -25.09 1.10
C SER A 34 6.63 -23.59 1.39
N ALA A 35 7.55 -23.20 2.29
CA ALA A 35 7.77 -21.79 2.60
C ALA A 35 8.20 -20.97 1.36
N GLY A 36 8.99 -21.55 0.47
CA GLY A 36 9.38 -20.94 -0.81
C GLY A 36 8.20 -20.80 -1.76
N SER A 37 7.33 -21.80 -1.85
CA SER A 37 6.15 -21.79 -2.71
C SER A 37 5.13 -20.72 -2.29
N ASP A 38 5.02 -20.44 -0.99
CA ASP A 38 4.13 -19.41 -0.44
C ASP A 38 4.79 -18.03 -0.42
N GLY A 39 6.09 -17.99 -0.22
CA GLY A 39 6.87 -16.75 -0.19
C GLY A 39 7.06 -16.13 -1.57
N PHE A 40 7.19 -16.93 -2.65
CA PHE A 40 7.40 -16.42 -4.00
C PHE A 40 6.25 -15.54 -4.52
N PRO A 41 4.98 -15.91 -4.38
CA PRO A 41 3.87 -15.02 -4.73
C PRO A 41 3.89 -13.70 -3.94
N LEU A 42 4.20 -13.73 -2.65
CA LEU A 42 4.33 -12.52 -1.83
C LEU A 42 5.49 -11.62 -2.30
N PHE A 43 6.60 -12.21 -2.73
CA PHE A 43 7.70 -11.48 -3.35
C PHE A 43 7.24 -10.79 -4.64
N VAL A 44 6.55 -11.51 -5.55
CA VAL A 44 6.01 -10.96 -6.80
C VAL A 44 5.04 -9.80 -6.52
N ARG A 45 4.12 -9.99 -5.55
CA ARG A 45 3.22 -8.92 -5.10
C ARG A 45 3.99 -7.67 -4.66
N THR A 46 4.97 -7.85 -3.78
CA THR A 46 5.76 -6.73 -3.26
C THR A 46 6.53 -6.02 -4.36
N LEU A 47 7.12 -6.78 -5.27
CA LEU A 47 7.83 -6.23 -6.42
C LEU A 47 6.88 -5.41 -7.33
N ALA A 48 5.70 -5.94 -7.65
CA ALA A 48 4.70 -5.25 -8.46
C ALA A 48 4.28 -3.90 -7.83
N LEU A 49 4.00 -3.88 -6.52
CA LEU A 49 3.67 -2.65 -5.80
C LEU A 49 4.83 -1.64 -5.80
N ARG A 50 6.07 -2.10 -5.61
CA ARG A 50 7.25 -1.22 -5.65
C ARG A 50 7.50 -0.65 -7.04
N LEU A 51 7.34 -1.45 -8.08
CA LEU A 51 7.46 -0.97 -9.47
C LEU A 51 6.39 0.09 -9.79
N ALA A 52 5.15 -0.10 -9.34
CA ALA A 52 4.09 0.88 -9.51
C ALA A 52 4.42 2.22 -8.81
N LEU A 53 4.95 2.18 -7.57
CA LEU A 53 5.38 3.37 -6.85
C LEU A 53 6.53 4.10 -7.55
N VAL A 54 7.55 3.36 -7.99
CA VAL A 54 8.68 3.93 -8.74
C VAL A 54 8.20 4.58 -10.04
N ALA A 55 7.31 3.90 -10.78
CA ALA A 55 6.72 4.45 -11.99
C ALA A 55 5.96 5.77 -11.73
N SER A 56 5.23 5.86 -10.61
CA SER A 56 4.53 7.09 -10.20
C SER A 56 5.51 8.24 -9.94
N VAL A 57 6.63 7.97 -9.24
CA VAL A 57 7.67 8.99 -9.00
C VAL A 57 8.30 9.43 -10.31
N MET A 58 8.63 8.50 -11.21
CA MET A 58 9.22 8.80 -12.52
C MET A 58 8.26 9.62 -13.38
N ALA A 59 6.98 9.28 -13.40
CA ALA A 59 5.95 10.05 -14.11
C ALA A 59 5.87 11.48 -13.54
N ALA A 60 5.78 11.65 -12.22
CA ALA A 60 5.75 12.97 -11.60
C ALA A 60 7.04 13.78 -11.91
N ALA A 61 8.20 13.14 -11.88
CA ALA A 61 9.48 13.78 -12.22
C ALA A 61 9.54 14.24 -13.68
N SER A 62 8.99 13.44 -14.61
CA SER A 62 8.95 13.80 -16.03
C SER A 62 7.99 14.97 -16.34
N MET A 63 7.04 15.25 -15.46
CA MET A 63 6.08 16.36 -15.58
C MET A 63 6.56 17.68 -14.96
N GLY A 64 7.74 17.69 -14.34
CA GLY A 64 8.39 18.89 -13.78
C GLY A 64 8.55 18.87 -12.28
N THR A 65 9.40 19.79 -11.80
CA THR A 65 9.80 19.86 -10.39
C THR A 65 8.66 20.22 -9.45
N GLU A 66 7.71 21.05 -9.89
CA GLU A 66 6.55 21.44 -9.09
C GLU A 66 5.57 20.26 -8.90
N VAL A 67 5.35 19.47 -9.96
CA VAL A 67 4.52 18.25 -9.91
C VAL A 67 5.17 17.22 -9.00
N LEU A 68 6.49 17.03 -9.12
CA LEU A 68 7.23 16.12 -8.25
C LEU A 68 7.17 16.57 -6.78
N ALA A 69 7.33 17.86 -6.51
CA ALA A 69 7.23 18.41 -5.15
C ALA A 69 5.84 18.17 -4.55
N ALA A 70 4.79 18.50 -5.30
CA ALA A 70 3.41 18.24 -4.89
C ALA A 70 3.14 16.75 -4.65
N TYR A 71 3.60 15.88 -5.55
CA TYR A 71 3.50 14.43 -5.40
C TYR A 71 4.16 13.94 -4.10
N GLN A 72 5.35 14.43 -3.74
CA GLN A 72 6.04 14.02 -2.52
C GLN A 72 5.27 14.40 -1.25
N VAL A 73 4.65 15.58 -1.22
CA VAL A 73 3.81 16.00 -0.08
C VAL A 73 2.59 15.08 0.04
N ILE A 74 1.89 14.83 -1.07
CA ILE A 74 0.71 13.95 -1.10
C ILE A 74 1.10 12.52 -0.69
N ASN A 75 2.21 12.01 -1.22
CA ASN A 75 2.71 10.66 -0.93
C ASN A 75 3.13 10.49 0.53
N ALA A 76 3.73 11.51 1.15
CA ALA A 76 4.08 11.49 2.56
C ALA A 76 2.82 11.40 3.45
N ALA A 77 1.81 12.23 3.16
CA ALA A 77 0.53 12.19 3.85
C ALA A 77 -0.20 10.85 3.62
N TRP A 78 -0.20 10.34 2.37
CA TRP A 78 -0.79 9.06 2.02
C TRP A 78 -0.13 7.89 2.75
N ASN A 79 1.20 7.84 2.85
CA ASN A 79 1.91 6.80 3.62
C ASN A 79 1.48 6.77 5.09
N PHE A 80 1.19 7.92 5.70
CA PHE A 80 0.68 7.97 7.05
C PHE A 80 -0.72 7.32 7.16
N THR A 81 -1.61 7.60 6.22
CA THR A 81 -2.97 7.02 6.20
C THR A 81 -2.96 5.54 5.92
N VAL A 82 -2.05 5.06 5.05
CA VAL A 82 -1.85 3.62 4.77
C VAL A 82 -1.53 2.85 6.04
N ASN A 83 -0.64 3.36 6.90
CA ASN A 83 -0.33 2.68 8.18
C ASN A 83 -1.56 2.55 9.10
N ALA A 84 -2.48 3.51 9.06
CA ALA A 84 -3.73 3.42 9.81
C ALA A 84 -4.68 2.34 9.22
N LEU A 85 -4.79 2.26 7.89
CA LEU A 85 -5.58 1.24 7.21
C LEU A 85 -4.98 -0.17 7.36
N ASP A 86 -3.65 -0.27 7.42
CA ASP A 86 -2.93 -1.53 7.66
C ASP A 86 -3.31 -2.17 8.99
N SER A 87 -3.60 -1.38 10.01
CA SER A 87 -4.04 -1.93 11.31
C SER A 87 -5.35 -2.73 11.18
N ILE A 88 -6.28 -2.27 10.34
CA ILE A 88 -7.55 -2.97 10.06
C ILE A 88 -7.28 -4.22 9.22
N ALA A 89 -6.39 -4.13 8.22
CA ALA A 89 -6.00 -5.26 7.40
C ALA A 89 -5.36 -6.38 8.24
N ILE A 90 -4.45 -6.04 9.16
CA ILE A 90 -3.78 -6.99 10.06
C ILE A 90 -4.79 -7.63 11.04
N ALA A 91 -5.75 -6.86 11.56
CA ALA A 91 -6.82 -7.41 12.39
C ALA A 91 -7.68 -8.41 11.59
N GLY A 92 -8.09 -8.05 10.38
CA GLY A 92 -8.82 -8.94 9.47
C GLY A 92 -8.03 -10.20 9.11
N GLN A 93 -6.76 -10.06 8.80
CA GLN A 93 -5.85 -11.18 8.53
C GLN A 93 -5.80 -12.18 9.68
N THR A 94 -5.64 -11.70 10.90
CA THR A 94 -5.54 -12.57 12.10
C THR A 94 -6.87 -13.23 12.43
N LEU A 95 -7.96 -12.49 12.45
CA LEU A 95 -9.27 -13.00 12.81
C LEU A 95 -9.80 -14.01 11.77
N VAL A 96 -9.75 -13.66 10.49
CA VAL A 96 -10.23 -14.55 9.43
C VAL A 96 -9.35 -15.78 9.30
N GLY A 97 -8.01 -15.62 9.40
CA GLY A 97 -7.07 -16.74 9.38
C GLY A 97 -7.30 -17.72 10.51
N ALA A 98 -7.56 -17.25 11.74
CA ALA A 98 -7.86 -18.08 12.90
C ALA A 98 -9.16 -18.89 12.70
N GLU A 99 -10.25 -18.26 12.21
CA GLU A 99 -11.52 -18.97 11.98
C GLU A 99 -11.44 -19.97 10.82
N LEU A 100 -10.66 -19.67 9.77
CA LEU A 100 -10.39 -20.62 8.69
C LEU A 100 -9.58 -21.82 9.19
N GLY A 101 -8.57 -21.59 10.05
CA GLY A 101 -7.81 -22.66 10.69
C GLY A 101 -8.65 -23.55 11.61
N ALA A 102 -9.68 -22.97 12.25
CA ALA A 102 -10.67 -23.67 13.05
C ALA A 102 -11.80 -24.34 12.22
N GLN A 103 -11.75 -24.23 10.88
CA GLN A 103 -12.79 -24.70 9.94
C GLN A 103 -14.18 -24.06 10.18
N ALA A 104 -14.25 -22.92 10.83
CA ALA A 104 -15.47 -22.18 11.13
C ALA A 104 -15.84 -21.22 9.98
N TYR A 105 -16.13 -21.75 8.80
CA TYR A 105 -16.32 -21.01 7.55
C TYR A 105 -17.38 -19.91 7.62
N ASP A 106 -18.49 -20.14 8.34
CA ASP A 106 -19.56 -19.15 8.49
C ASP A 106 -19.09 -17.93 9.29
N ARG A 107 -18.29 -18.15 10.36
CA ARG A 107 -17.69 -17.08 11.13
C ARG A 107 -16.65 -16.33 10.33
N ALA A 108 -15.77 -17.04 9.62
CA ALA A 108 -14.79 -16.44 8.73
C ALA A 108 -15.45 -15.51 7.70
N ARG A 109 -16.58 -15.98 7.09
CA ARG A 109 -17.35 -15.19 6.11
C ARG A 109 -17.97 -13.92 6.73
N ASN A 110 -18.47 -14.01 7.94
CA ASN A 110 -19.04 -12.85 8.64
C ASN A 110 -17.95 -11.85 8.99
N LEU A 111 -16.82 -12.30 9.55
CA LEU A 111 -15.66 -11.46 9.85
C LEU A 111 -15.08 -10.78 8.59
N THR A 112 -15.06 -11.48 7.46
CA THR A 112 -14.68 -10.90 6.16
C THR A 112 -15.54 -9.68 5.81
N LYS A 113 -16.88 -9.81 5.96
CA LYS A 113 -17.80 -8.71 5.66
C LYS A 113 -17.64 -7.54 6.64
N GLU A 114 -17.48 -7.84 7.93
CA GLU A 114 -17.30 -6.84 8.97
C GLU A 114 -15.98 -6.09 8.80
N THR A 115 -14.88 -6.79 8.52
CA THR A 115 -13.58 -6.19 8.27
C THR A 115 -13.59 -5.31 7.01
N ALA A 116 -14.19 -5.80 5.92
CA ALA A 116 -14.34 -5.03 4.68
C ALA A 116 -15.17 -3.76 4.89
N ARG A 117 -16.27 -3.86 5.67
CA ARG A 117 -17.09 -2.70 6.04
C ARG A 117 -16.35 -1.73 6.95
N ALA A 118 -15.59 -2.23 7.92
CA ALA A 118 -14.77 -1.40 8.81
C ALA A 118 -13.69 -0.65 8.01
N GLY A 119 -13.02 -1.32 7.06
CA GLY A 119 -12.07 -0.69 6.15
C GLY A 119 -12.69 0.42 5.30
N PHE A 120 -13.89 0.19 4.75
CA PHE A 120 -14.63 1.19 3.98
C PHE A 120 -15.01 2.42 4.82
N ILE A 121 -15.54 2.21 6.04
CA ILE A 121 -15.91 3.30 6.96
C ILE A 121 -14.67 4.08 7.41
N ALA A 122 -13.59 3.38 7.78
CA ALA A 122 -12.33 4.03 8.13
C ALA A 122 -11.77 4.84 6.95
N GLY A 123 -11.89 4.30 5.73
CA GLY A 123 -11.54 5.02 4.51
C GLY A 123 -12.36 6.30 4.33
N ILE A 124 -13.66 6.33 4.65
CA ILE A 124 -14.47 7.56 4.61
C ILE A 124 -13.93 8.58 5.62
N ILE A 125 -13.71 8.16 6.87
CA ILE A 125 -13.23 9.06 7.93
C ILE A 125 -11.86 9.64 7.57
N ILE A 126 -10.93 8.78 7.19
CA ILE A 126 -9.58 9.17 6.78
C ILE A 126 -9.63 10.06 5.53
N GLY A 127 -10.48 9.72 4.56
CA GLY A 127 -10.65 10.49 3.33
C GLY A 127 -11.14 11.91 3.56
N VAL A 128 -12.10 12.10 4.46
CA VAL A 128 -12.58 13.43 4.86
C VAL A 128 -11.45 14.22 5.53
N VAL A 129 -10.74 13.62 6.48
CA VAL A 129 -9.60 14.27 7.16
C VAL A 129 -8.51 14.61 6.14
N PHE A 130 -8.20 13.71 5.22
CA PHE A 130 -7.18 13.91 4.19
C PHE A 130 -7.55 15.06 3.24
N ALA A 131 -8.79 15.13 2.79
CA ALA A 131 -9.29 16.22 1.96
C ALA A 131 -9.25 17.57 2.71
N MET A 132 -9.66 17.60 3.98
CA MET A 132 -9.59 18.81 4.81
C MET A 132 -8.15 19.28 5.04
N LEU A 133 -7.22 18.35 5.33
CA LEU A 133 -5.80 18.66 5.44
C LEU A 133 -5.24 19.22 4.13
N GLY A 134 -5.72 18.75 2.99
CA GLY A 134 -5.34 19.24 1.66
C GLY A 134 -5.56 20.75 1.47
N LEU A 135 -6.57 21.33 2.12
CA LEU A 135 -6.86 22.78 2.05
C LEU A 135 -5.76 23.63 2.72
N VAL A 136 -5.00 23.05 3.65
CA VAL A 136 -3.98 23.77 4.43
C VAL A 136 -2.58 23.25 4.12
N ALA A 137 -2.42 21.99 3.72
CA ALA A 137 -1.12 21.36 3.53
C ALA A 137 -0.25 22.10 2.49
N GLY A 138 -0.85 22.53 1.38
CA GLY A 138 -0.10 23.25 0.34
C GLY A 138 0.63 24.46 0.86
N SER A 139 -0.03 25.28 1.67
CA SER A 139 0.55 26.50 2.25
C SER A 139 1.59 26.25 3.33
N LEU A 140 1.55 25.08 3.99
CA LEU A 140 2.53 24.69 5.01
C LEU A 140 3.85 24.22 4.40
N PHE A 141 3.80 23.59 3.22
CA PHE A 141 4.98 22.96 2.60
C PHE A 141 5.64 23.80 1.52
N SER A 142 4.93 24.76 0.89
CA SER A 142 5.50 25.58 -0.17
C SER A 142 4.87 26.98 -0.22
N PRO A 143 5.67 28.04 -0.45
CA PRO A 143 5.14 29.37 -0.76
C PRO A 143 4.65 29.49 -2.22
N ASN A 144 4.93 28.53 -3.10
CA ASN A 144 4.58 28.55 -4.52
C ASN A 144 3.09 28.22 -4.71
N PRO A 145 2.28 29.14 -5.28
CA PRO A 145 0.84 28.95 -5.49
C PRO A 145 0.52 27.73 -6.36
N THR A 146 1.37 27.42 -7.35
CA THR A 146 1.17 26.26 -8.23
C THR A 146 1.27 24.97 -7.44
N ILE A 147 2.29 24.82 -6.60
CA ILE A 147 2.46 23.65 -5.74
C ILE A 147 1.29 23.54 -4.76
N GLN A 148 0.85 24.66 -4.18
CA GLN A 148 -0.29 24.68 -3.27
C GLN A 148 -1.56 24.15 -3.95
N ALA A 149 -1.86 24.63 -5.17
CA ALA A 149 -3.01 24.17 -5.93
C ALA A 149 -2.93 22.67 -6.28
N LEU A 150 -1.76 22.20 -6.71
CA LEU A 150 -1.54 20.78 -7.02
C LEU A 150 -1.70 19.89 -5.78
N VAL A 151 -1.14 20.28 -4.63
CA VAL A 151 -1.28 19.53 -3.37
C VAL A 151 -2.74 19.49 -2.93
N THR A 152 -3.43 20.63 -2.92
CA THR A 152 -4.84 20.72 -2.53
C THR A 152 -5.70 19.82 -3.41
N THR A 153 -5.58 19.95 -4.73
CA THR A 153 -6.37 19.15 -5.68
C THR A 153 -6.05 17.67 -5.55
N GLY A 154 -4.78 17.31 -5.47
CA GLY A 154 -4.35 15.92 -5.35
C GLY A 154 -4.82 15.28 -4.05
N MET A 155 -4.74 15.99 -2.92
CA MET A 155 -5.23 15.49 -1.64
C MET A 155 -6.76 15.32 -1.61
N ILE A 156 -7.51 16.21 -2.24
CA ILE A 156 -8.97 16.06 -2.38
C ILE A 156 -9.31 14.82 -3.20
N VAL A 157 -8.65 14.63 -4.35
CA VAL A 157 -8.88 13.47 -5.21
C VAL A 157 -8.55 12.16 -4.49
N VAL A 158 -7.39 12.11 -3.82
CA VAL A 158 -7.00 10.92 -3.03
C VAL A 158 -7.98 10.71 -1.88
N GLY A 159 -8.43 11.77 -1.19
CA GLY A 159 -9.41 11.71 -0.12
C GLY A 159 -10.74 11.10 -0.57
N ILE A 160 -11.24 11.49 -1.75
CA ILE A 160 -12.47 10.92 -2.34
C ILE A 160 -12.31 9.41 -2.63
N LEU A 161 -11.11 8.97 -3.01
CA LEU A 161 -10.82 7.56 -3.31
C LEU A 161 -10.49 6.73 -2.06
N MET A 162 -10.26 7.35 -0.90
CA MET A 162 -9.90 6.65 0.35
C MET A 162 -10.91 5.58 0.81
N PRO A 163 -12.23 5.73 0.66
CA PRO A 163 -13.18 4.68 1.02
C PRO A 163 -12.94 3.39 0.24
N LEU A 164 -12.67 3.51 -1.05
CA LEU A 164 -12.35 2.37 -1.91
C LEU A 164 -11.00 1.75 -1.52
N GLN A 165 -9.99 2.59 -1.23
CA GLN A 165 -8.68 2.12 -0.76
C GLN A 165 -8.81 1.38 0.58
N GLY A 166 -9.55 1.91 1.56
CA GLY A 166 -9.77 1.25 2.84
C GLY A 166 -10.45 -0.11 2.70
N TRP A 167 -11.42 -0.21 1.81
CA TRP A 167 -12.05 -1.48 1.48
C TRP A 167 -11.07 -2.47 0.84
N MET A 168 -10.27 -2.03 -0.13
CA MET A 168 -9.25 -2.85 -0.78
C MET A 168 -8.17 -3.32 0.20
N TRP A 169 -7.72 -2.43 1.11
CA TRP A 169 -6.72 -2.77 2.14
C TRP A 169 -7.20 -3.86 3.09
N ALA A 170 -8.48 -3.77 3.52
CA ALA A 170 -9.11 -4.79 4.33
C ALA A 170 -9.15 -6.16 3.60
N LEU A 171 -9.52 -6.17 2.31
CA LEU A 171 -9.53 -7.39 1.49
C LEU A 171 -8.14 -7.98 1.30
N ASP A 172 -7.12 -7.15 1.13
CA ASP A 172 -5.71 -7.58 1.03
C ASP A 172 -5.29 -8.34 2.29
N GLY A 173 -5.58 -7.81 3.48
CA GLY A 173 -5.33 -8.49 4.75
C GLY A 173 -6.08 -9.81 4.87
N ILE A 174 -7.35 -9.84 4.49
CA ILE A 174 -8.18 -11.07 4.51
C ILE A 174 -7.59 -12.15 3.59
N LEU A 175 -7.16 -11.81 2.38
CA LEU A 175 -6.55 -12.75 1.45
C LEU A 175 -5.21 -13.30 1.98
N ILE A 176 -4.41 -12.47 2.64
CA ILE A 176 -3.20 -12.93 3.34
C ILE A 176 -3.57 -13.91 4.46
N GLY A 177 -4.59 -13.59 5.27
CA GLY A 177 -5.10 -14.46 6.33
C GLY A 177 -5.65 -15.79 5.84
N ALA A 178 -6.25 -15.78 4.64
CA ALA A 178 -6.75 -16.97 3.97
C ALA A 178 -5.64 -17.84 3.32
N GLY A 179 -4.41 -17.30 3.20
CA GLY A 179 -3.30 -18.01 2.56
C GLY A 179 -3.38 -18.05 1.04
N ASP A 180 -4.26 -17.25 0.41
CA ASP A 180 -4.38 -17.21 -1.06
C ASP A 180 -3.40 -16.22 -1.69
N PHE A 181 -2.12 -16.49 -1.48
CA PHE A 181 -1.01 -15.65 -1.94
C PHE A 181 -0.90 -15.58 -3.46
N ARG A 182 -1.35 -16.63 -4.17
CA ARG A 182 -1.29 -16.68 -5.63
C ARG A 182 -2.29 -15.73 -6.27
N TYR A 183 -3.53 -15.74 -5.78
CA TYR A 183 -4.56 -14.82 -6.24
C TYR A 183 -4.15 -13.36 -5.94
N LEU A 184 -3.62 -13.13 -4.75
CA LEU A 184 -3.13 -11.82 -4.31
C LEU A 184 -1.98 -11.30 -5.21
N ALA A 185 -1.00 -12.15 -5.53
CA ALA A 185 0.09 -11.79 -6.44
C ALA A 185 -0.41 -11.46 -7.85
N PHE A 186 -1.36 -12.26 -8.36
CA PHE A 186 -1.96 -12.04 -9.67
C PHE A 186 -2.71 -10.71 -9.74
N THR A 187 -3.60 -10.43 -8.77
CA THR A 187 -4.39 -9.20 -8.75
C THR A 187 -3.53 -7.96 -8.57
N CYS A 188 -2.51 -7.99 -7.70
CA CYS A 188 -1.55 -6.91 -7.54
C CYS A 188 -0.70 -6.72 -8.80
N GLY A 189 -0.28 -7.79 -9.47
CA GLY A 189 0.45 -7.73 -10.72
C GLY A 189 -0.35 -7.08 -11.84
N VAL A 190 -1.61 -7.50 -12.03
CA VAL A 190 -2.52 -6.89 -13.02
C VAL A 190 -2.76 -5.41 -12.70
N SER A 191 -3.05 -5.10 -11.42
CA SER A 191 -3.26 -3.71 -11.00
C SER A 191 -2.05 -2.82 -11.24
N ALA A 192 -0.84 -3.32 -10.96
CA ALA A 192 0.41 -2.60 -11.22
C ALA A 192 0.63 -2.37 -12.72
N LEU A 193 0.37 -3.36 -13.57
CA LEU A 193 0.46 -3.22 -15.02
C LEU A 193 -0.52 -2.18 -15.57
N VAL A 194 -1.78 -2.23 -15.12
CA VAL A 194 -2.81 -1.24 -15.52
C VAL A 194 -2.40 0.16 -15.05
N HIS A 195 -1.90 0.28 -13.82
CA HIS A 195 -1.42 1.55 -13.27
C HIS A 195 -0.26 2.13 -14.08
N ILE A 196 0.77 1.31 -14.37
CA ILE A 196 1.92 1.75 -15.17
C ILE A 196 1.48 2.13 -16.59
N ALA A 197 0.61 1.34 -17.22
CA ALA A 197 0.08 1.67 -18.54
C ALA A 197 -0.70 2.99 -18.53
N ALA A 198 -1.53 3.22 -17.52
CA ALA A 198 -2.26 4.48 -17.36
C ALA A 198 -1.31 5.68 -17.16
N LEU A 199 -0.23 5.53 -16.38
CA LEU A 199 0.79 6.57 -16.21
C LEU A 199 1.52 6.87 -17.52
N VAL A 200 1.90 5.86 -18.29
CA VAL A 200 2.53 6.03 -19.59
C VAL A 200 1.60 6.81 -20.52
N VAL A 201 0.34 6.40 -20.65
CA VAL A 201 -0.65 7.13 -21.45
C VAL A 201 -0.81 8.58 -20.97
N LEU A 202 -0.89 8.79 -19.65
CA LEU A 202 -1.01 10.12 -19.07
C LEU A 202 0.17 11.03 -19.43
N VAL A 203 1.39 10.54 -19.27
CA VAL A 203 2.62 11.30 -19.58
C VAL A 203 2.68 11.64 -21.07
N PHE A 204 2.36 10.70 -21.96
CA PHE A 204 2.36 10.94 -23.41
C PHE A 204 1.20 11.82 -23.88
N ALA A 205 0.02 11.73 -23.24
CA ALA A 205 -1.14 12.51 -23.62
C ALA A 205 -1.11 13.95 -23.05
N ILE A 206 -0.59 14.14 -21.84
CA ILE A 206 -0.58 15.43 -21.15
C ILE A 206 0.77 16.15 -21.31
N GLY A 207 1.87 15.41 -21.39
CA GLY A 207 3.21 15.99 -21.54
C GLY A 207 3.35 17.05 -22.64
N PRO A 208 2.76 16.87 -23.84
CA PRO A 208 2.80 17.87 -24.90
C PRO A 208 1.98 19.16 -24.61
N TYR A 209 1.05 19.12 -23.67
CA TYR A 209 0.16 20.25 -23.33
C TYR A 209 0.58 20.97 -22.04
N LEU A 210 1.63 20.49 -21.37
CA LEU A 210 2.20 21.21 -20.22
C LEU A 210 2.85 22.52 -20.73
N PRO A 211 2.63 23.65 -20.04
CA PRO A 211 3.29 24.92 -20.38
C PRO A 211 4.81 24.74 -20.47
N ASP A 212 5.43 25.36 -21.48
CA ASP A 212 6.86 25.23 -21.75
C ASP A 212 7.75 25.57 -20.55
N ASP A 213 7.28 26.44 -19.66
CA ASP A 213 7.96 26.81 -18.43
C ASP A 213 8.15 25.61 -17.47
N LEU A 214 7.18 24.69 -17.41
CA LEU A 214 7.28 23.46 -16.62
C LEU A 214 8.10 22.38 -17.34
N ALA A 215 8.06 22.36 -18.67
CA ALA A 215 8.77 21.39 -19.49
C ALA A 215 10.28 21.71 -19.64
N GLN A 216 10.67 22.98 -19.58
CA GLN A 216 12.08 23.42 -19.71
C GLN A 216 12.90 23.13 -18.44
N ILE A 217 12.30 23.25 -17.25
CA ILE A 217 12.98 22.98 -15.99
C ILE A 217 13.40 21.50 -15.87
N GLY A 218 12.59 20.58 -16.41
CA GLY A 218 12.89 19.15 -16.45
C GLY A 218 14.01 18.77 -17.44
N ARG A 219 14.21 19.54 -18.52
CA ARG A 219 15.23 19.28 -19.55
C ARG A 219 16.60 19.86 -19.25
N ALA A 220 16.70 20.80 -18.33
CA ALA A 220 17.96 21.47 -17.99
C ALA A 220 18.85 20.68 -17.02
N HIS A 221 18.39 19.52 -16.52
CA HIS A 221 19.08 18.69 -15.53
C HIS A 221 19.27 17.22 -15.94
N VAL A 222 19.21 16.90 -17.26
CA VAL A 222 19.59 15.57 -17.79
C VAL A 222 20.93 15.66 -18.49
#